data_2bae7d4daceb095d8937fc4dfd3d3a26
#
_entry.id   2bae7d4daceb095d8937fc4dfd3d3a26
#
_cell.length_a   1.000
_cell.length_b   1.000
_cell.length_c   1.000
_cell.angle_alpha   90.00
_cell.angle_beta   90.00
_cell.angle_gamma   90.00
#
_symmetry.space_group_name_H-M   'P 1'
#
loop_
_entity.id
_entity.type
_entity.pdbx_description
1 polymer ?
#
loop_
_entity_poly.entity_id
_entity_poly.type
_entity_poly.pdbx_seq_one_letter_code
_entity_poly.pdbx_strand_id
1 'polypeptide(L)'
;MNIKHQVEERESDYTISSYDTKNIEFKFNEIKEYKVMSSTISMKHKYLYEDEAFLGFHRKATLTANANIYFQYNVSLATADIKETNDEITITLSKAYLDKDTVHIVPNTFVRIEDECSHNILSNYEQGRKVQQYWTESAIDNSYKYIEEYFDDSCKVEAYTKEQVKELVQTLTNKNVVVNIK
;
A
#
# COMPACT_ATOMS: atom_id res chain seq x y z
N MET A 1 -68.06 -36.15 -6.07
CA MET A 1 -66.74 -36.50 -5.43
C MET A 1 -65.77 -35.47 -5.86
N ASN A 2 -65.60 -34.44 -5.03
CA ASN A 2 -64.68 -33.28 -5.36
C ASN A 2 -63.35 -33.51 -4.69
N ILE A 3 -62.35 -33.77 -5.48
CA ILE A 3 -60.96 -33.81 -5.02
C ILE A 3 -60.44 -32.37 -5.07
N LYS A 4 -60.30 -31.74 -3.90
CA LYS A 4 -59.53 -30.51 -3.75
C LYS A 4 -58.09 -30.88 -3.78
N HIS A 5 -57.31 -30.46 -4.83
CA HIS A 5 -55.88 -30.38 -4.80
C HIS A 5 -55.53 -29.17 -3.93
N GLN A 6 -55.01 -29.41 -2.73
CA GLN A 6 -54.21 -28.44 -2.00
C GLN A 6 -52.83 -28.37 -2.69
N VAL A 7 -52.61 -27.27 -3.37
CA VAL A 7 -51.24 -26.87 -3.75
C VAL A 7 -50.64 -26.30 -2.48
N GLU A 8 -49.76 -27.06 -1.82
CA GLU A 8 -48.84 -26.52 -0.86
C GLU A 8 -47.87 -25.61 -1.63
N GLU A 9 -48.03 -24.30 -1.52
CA GLU A 9 -47.02 -23.35 -1.85
C GLU A 9 -45.86 -23.58 -0.86
N ARG A 10 -44.86 -24.32 -1.29
CA ARG A 10 -43.55 -24.26 -0.64
C ARG A 10 -43.00 -22.88 -0.92
N GLU A 11 -43.12 -21.96 0.03
CA GLU A 11 -42.26 -20.81 0.12
C GLU A 11 -40.80 -21.33 0.15
N SER A 12 -40.16 -21.25 -0.99
CA SER A 12 -38.72 -21.43 -1.05
C SER A 12 -38.08 -20.21 -0.37
N ASP A 13 -37.70 -20.38 0.89
CA ASP A 13 -36.84 -19.48 1.62
C ASP A 13 -35.46 -19.43 0.92
N TYR A 14 -35.42 -18.82 -0.25
CA TYR A 14 -34.17 -18.32 -0.80
C TYR A 14 -33.89 -17.02 -0.08
N THR A 15 -33.17 -17.10 1.02
CA THR A 15 -32.61 -15.94 1.67
C THR A 15 -31.65 -15.28 0.68
N ILE A 16 -32.08 -14.15 0.14
CA ILE A 16 -31.29 -13.28 -0.75
C ILE A 16 -29.91 -12.94 -0.09
N SER A 17 -29.85 -13.00 1.24
CA SER A 17 -28.67 -12.80 2.07
C SER A 17 -27.45 -13.68 1.70
N SER A 18 -27.66 -14.97 1.45
CA SER A 18 -26.54 -15.88 1.11
C SER A 18 -25.95 -15.62 -0.29
N TYR A 19 -26.66 -14.87 -1.14
CA TYR A 19 -26.20 -14.52 -2.47
C TYR A 19 -25.22 -13.34 -2.42
N ASP A 20 -25.52 -12.33 -1.62
CA ASP A 20 -24.65 -11.16 -1.46
C ASP A 20 -23.29 -11.53 -0.88
N THR A 21 -23.25 -12.32 0.20
CA THR A 21 -22.02 -12.82 0.77
C THR A 21 -21.17 -13.61 -0.24
N LYS A 22 -21.79 -14.50 -1.00
CA LYS A 22 -21.10 -15.28 -2.04
C LYS A 22 -20.51 -14.42 -3.15
N ASN A 23 -21.20 -13.36 -3.55
CA ASN A 23 -20.71 -12.42 -4.54
C ASN A 23 -19.48 -11.65 -4.02
N ILE A 24 -19.52 -11.22 -2.76
CA ILE A 24 -18.42 -10.53 -2.11
C ILE A 24 -17.22 -11.47 -1.96
N GLU A 25 -17.42 -12.69 -1.46
CA GLU A 25 -16.37 -13.70 -1.36
C GLU A 25 -15.74 -14.01 -2.73
N PHE A 26 -16.55 -14.18 -3.76
CA PHE A 26 -16.04 -14.39 -5.12
C PHE A 26 -15.18 -13.21 -5.57
N LYS A 27 -15.65 -11.97 -5.39
CA LYS A 27 -14.93 -10.77 -5.76
C LYS A 27 -13.63 -10.62 -4.97
N PHE A 28 -13.63 -10.90 -3.68
CA PHE A 28 -12.43 -10.86 -2.83
C PHE A 28 -11.40 -11.92 -3.25
N ASN A 29 -11.86 -13.13 -3.62
CA ASN A 29 -10.97 -14.18 -4.12
C ASN A 29 -10.39 -13.85 -5.51
N GLU A 30 -11.12 -13.10 -6.33
CA GLU A 30 -10.63 -12.60 -7.63
C GLU A 30 -9.53 -11.55 -7.44
N ILE A 31 -9.75 -10.59 -6.56
CA ILE A 31 -8.84 -9.45 -6.34
C ILE A 31 -7.64 -9.87 -5.47
N LYS A 32 -7.86 -10.63 -4.39
CA LYS A 32 -6.92 -11.06 -3.34
C LYS A 32 -6.26 -9.93 -2.57
N GLU A 33 -5.49 -9.09 -3.26
CA GLU A 33 -4.79 -7.92 -2.71
C GLU A 33 -5.38 -6.65 -3.30
N TYR A 34 -5.83 -5.74 -2.45
CA TYR A 34 -6.51 -4.51 -2.88
C TYR A 34 -5.75 -3.28 -2.44
N LYS A 35 -5.44 -2.43 -3.41
CA LYS A 35 -4.81 -1.13 -3.14
C LYS A 35 -5.80 -0.19 -2.47
N VAL A 36 -5.50 0.20 -1.25
CA VAL A 36 -6.35 1.12 -0.46
C VAL A 36 -5.86 2.55 -0.50
N MET A 37 -4.56 2.74 -0.65
CA MET A 37 -3.96 4.07 -0.70
C MET A 37 -2.67 4.04 -1.53
N SER A 38 -2.40 5.12 -2.24
CA SER A 38 -1.07 5.42 -2.77
C SER A 38 -0.78 6.91 -2.65
N SER A 39 0.47 7.24 -2.42
CA SER A 39 0.90 8.64 -2.28
C SER A 39 2.37 8.79 -2.66
N THR A 40 2.84 10.03 -2.56
CA THR A 40 4.23 10.39 -2.83
C THR A 40 4.73 11.29 -1.71
N ILE A 41 5.90 10.99 -1.18
CA ILE A 41 6.60 11.84 -0.21
C ILE A 41 7.86 12.42 -0.81
N SER A 42 8.23 13.63 -0.40
CA SER A 42 9.50 14.22 -0.77
C SER A 42 10.53 13.92 0.32
N MET A 43 11.61 13.23 -0.07
CA MET A 43 12.69 12.84 0.82
C MET A 43 13.96 13.59 0.49
N LYS A 44 14.51 14.29 1.49
CA LYS A 44 15.86 14.84 1.45
C LYS A 44 16.78 13.91 2.22
N HIS A 45 17.78 13.39 1.56
CA HIS A 45 18.73 12.46 2.18
C HIS A 45 20.17 12.87 1.89
N LYS A 46 21.03 12.75 2.93
CA LYS A 46 22.44 13.01 2.85
C LYS A 46 23.20 11.69 2.91
N TYR A 47 23.99 11.41 1.91
CA TYR A 47 24.88 10.25 1.87
C TYR A 47 26.35 10.70 1.93
N LEU A 48 27.09 10.14 2.87
CA LEU A 48 28.53 10.37 3.02
C LEU A 48 29.28 9.18 2.41
N TYR A 49 30.07 9.44 1.39
CA TYR A 49 30.96 8.48 0.77
C TYR A 49 32.39 8.76 1.17
N GLU A 50 33.11 7.74 1.65
CA GLU A 50 34.53 7.80 1.96
C GLU A 50 35.24 6.70 1.16
N ASP A 51 36.35 7.05 0.52
CA ASP A 51 37.20 6.12 -0.22
C ASP A 51 38.64 6.32 0.15
N GLU A 52 39.43 5.24 0.23
CA GLU A 52 40.87 5.29 0.36
C GLU A 52 41.52 5.60 -1.00
N ALA A 53 42.14 6.75 -1.09
CA ALA A 53 42.90 7.11 -2.27
C ALA A 53 44.35 6.61 -2.20
N PHE A 54 44.96 6.53 -3.37
CA PHE A 54 46.39 6.23 -3.51
C PHE A 54 47.25 7.07 -2.56
N LEU A 55 48.20 6.46 -1.82
CA LEU A 55 49.09 7.07 -0.81
C LEU A 55 48.40 7.41 0.54
N GLY A 56 47.32 6.75 0.94
CA GLY A 56 46.72 6.96 2.27
C GLY A 56 45.91 8.26 2.41
N PHE A 57 45.64 8.95 1.33
CA PHE A 57 44.74 10.10 1.35
C PHE A 57 43.29 9.59 1.30
N HIS A 58 42.49 9.93 2.31
CA HIS A 58 41.04 9.65 2.31
C HIS A 58 40.35 10.70 1.44
N ARG A 59 39.51 10.21 0.52
CA ARG A 59 38.59 11.06 -0.23
C ARG A 59 37.20 10.96 0.39
N LYS A 60 36.60 12.11 0.66
CA LYS A 60 35.25 12.21 1.18
C LYS A 60 34.36 12.93 0.18
N ALA A 61 33.19 12.40 -0.07
CA ALA A 61 32.18 13.10 -0.82
C ALA A 61 30.84 13.03 -0.07
N THR A 62 30.15 14.14 -0.04
CA THR A 62 28.80 14.19 0.49
C THR A 62 27.86 14.48 -0.64
N LEU A 63 26.90 13.57 -0.86
CA LEU A 63 25.80 13.78 -1.78
C LEU A 63 24.56 14.11 -0.96
N THR A 64 24.06 15.33 -1.10
CA THR A 64 22.75 15.71 -0.60
C THR A 64 21.81 15.85 -1.79
N ALA A 65 20.73 15.10 -1.78
CA ALA A 65 19.78 15.14 -2.86
C ALA A 65 18.34 15.06 -2.33
N ASN A 66 17.42 15.48 -3.18
CA ASN A 66 15.98 15.38 -2.95
C ASN A 66 15.38 14.51 -4.02
N ALA A 67 14.42 13.66 -3.64
CA ALA A 67 13.65 12.88 -4.57
C ALA A 67 12.23 12.67 -4.04
N ASN A 68 11.30 12.48 -4.94
CA ASN A 68 9.96 12.05 -4.57
C ASN A 68 9.92 10.53 -4.60
N ILE A 69 9.40 9.94 -3.52
CA ILE A 69 9.29 8.50 -3.35
C ILE A 69 7.81 8.13 -3.36
N TYR A 70 7.43 7.33 -4.34
CA TYR A 70 6.09 6.73 -4.42
C TYR A 70 6.00 5.54 -3.50
N PHE A 71 4.84 5.32 -2.91
CA PHE A 71 4.50 4.16 -2.11
C PHE A 71 3.02 3.81 -2.21
N GLN A 72 2.69 2.56 -1.84
CA GLN A 72 1.34 2.04 -1.87
C GLN A 72 1.06 1.19 -0.64
N TYR A 73 -0.15 1.31 -0.10
CA TYR A 73 -0.68 0.41 0.91
C TYR A 73 -1.72 -0.51 0.30
N ASN A 74 -1.61 -1.79 0.64
CA ASN A 74 -2.53 -2.83 0.24
C ASN A 74 -3.20 -3.47 1.46
N VAL A 75 -4.37 -4.05 1.24
CA VAL A 75 -5.05 -4.91 2.22
C VAL A 75 -5.34 -6.26 1.58
N SER A 76 -5.16 -7.34 2.36
CA SER A 76 -5.53 -8.67 1.90
C SER A 76 -7.03 -8.89 2.06
N LEU A 77 -7.72 -9.08 0.95
CA LEU A 77 -9.14 -9.44 0.93
C LEU A 77 -9.35 -10.95 1.08
N ALA A 78 -8.34 -11.76 0.75
CA ALA A 78 -8.42 -13.23 0.83
C ALA A 78 -8.61 -13.76 2.26
N THR A 79 -8.26 -12.94 3.27
CA THR A 79 -8.38 -13.29 4.71
C THR A 79 -9.53 -12.56 5.41
N ALA A 80 -10.42 -11.94 4.66
CA ALA A 80 -11.57 -11.23 5.20
C ALA A 80 -12.57 -12.19 5.89
N ASP A 81 -13.07 -11.79 7.06
CA ASP A 81 -14.21 -12.44 7.70
C ASP A 81 -15.47 -11.64 7.36
N ILE A 82 -16.43 -12.29 6.69
CA ILE A 82 -17.65 -11.66 6.21
C ILE A 82 -18.82 -12.23 6.98
N LYS A 83 -19.58 -11.35 7.65
CA LYS A 83 -20.79 -11.69 8.38
C LYS A 83 -21.97 -10.91 7.83
N GLU A 84 -23.07 -11.60 7.61
CA GLU A 84 -24.26 -11.03 7.01
C GLU A 84 -25.45 -11.19 7.95
N THR A 85 -26.23 -10.12 8.05
CA THR A 85 -27.55 -10.07 8.66
C THR A 85 -28.59 -9.64 7.62
N ASN A 86 -29.86 -9.50 8.01
CA ASN A 86 -30.90 -9.08 7.06
C ASN A 86 -30.60 -7.69 6.45
N ASP A 87 -30.04 -6.76 7.23
CA ASP A 87 -29.89 -5.34 6.85
C ASP A 87 -28.44 -4.90 6.72
N GLU A 88 -27.48 -5.71 7.15
CA GLU A 88 -26.08 -5.30 7.25
C GLU A 88 -25.12 -6.41 6.86
N ILE A 89 -24.02 -6.02 6.21
CA ILE A 89 -22.85 -6.84 5.98
C ILE A 89 -21.67 -6.25 6.76
N THR A 90 -21.12 -7.03 7.66
CA THR A 90 -19.92 -6.68 8.42
C THR A 90 -18.71 -7.41 7.85
N ILE A 91 -17.68 -6.66 7.46
CA ILE A 91 -16.43 -7.18 6.93
C ILE A 91 -15.31 -6.87 7.92
N THR A 92 -14.59 -7.89 8.35
CA THR A 92 -13.41 -7.72 9.24
C THR A 92 -12.15 -8.10 8.49
N LEU A 93 -11.23 -7.14 8.37
CA LEU A 93 -9.97 -7.26 7.65
C LEU A 93 -8.77 -7.18 8.59
N SER A 94 -7.64 -7.72 8.17
CA SER A 94 -6.35 -7.41 8.75
C SER A 94 -5.95 -5.97 8.40
N LYS A 95 -5.03 -5.37 9.19
CA LYS A 95 -4.48 -4.06 8.87
C LYS A 95 -3.89 -4.05 7.46
N ALA A 96 -4.05 -2.93 6.77
CA ALA A 96 -3.32 -2.69 5.53
C ALA A 96 -1.82 -2.60 5.81
N TYR A 97 -1.02 -2.96 4.84
CA TYR A 97 0.44 -2.98 4.94
C TYR A 97 1.10 -2.20 3.80
N LEU A 98 2.27 -1.66 4.07
CA LEU A 98 3.10 -1.04 3.04
C LEU A 98 3.60 -2.10 2.07
N ASP A 99 3.25 -1.96 0.81
CA ASP A 99 3.76 -2.82 -0.26
C ASP A 99 5.16 -2.34 -0.66
N LYS A 100 6.18 -2.95 -0.07
CA LYS A 100 7.59 -2.55 -0.26
C LYS A 100 8.07 -2.68 -1.69
N ASP A 101 7.48 -3.59 -2.47
CA ASP A 101 7.84 -3.79 -3.88
C ASP A 101 7.37 -2.61 -4.76
N THR A 102 6.43 -1.83 -4.29
CA THR A 102 5.93 -0.62 -4.99
C THR A 102 6.74 0.64 -4.68
N VAL A 103 7.55 0.62 -3.62
CA VAL A 103 8.30 1.81 -3.20
C VAL A 103 9.44 2.09 -4.16
N HIS A 104 9.40 3.24 -4.79
CA HIS A 104 10.43 3.64 -5.75
C HIS A 104 10.56 5.15 -5.86
N ILE A 105 11.71 5.61 -6.33
CA ILE A 105 11.92 7.01 -6.68
C ILE A 105 11.12 7.32 -7.95
N VAL A 106 10.26 8.34 -7.87
CA VAL A 106 9.49 8.80 -9.04
C VAL A 106 10.47 9.28 -10.12
N PRO A 107 10.37 8.81 -11.36
CA PRO A 107 11.26 9.22 -12.43
C PRO A 107 11.34 10.74 -12.57
N ASN A 108 12.55 11.25 -12.85
CA ASN A 108 12.85 12.67 -13.07
C ASN A 108 12.63 13.59 -11.85
N THR A 109 12.43 13.06 -10.65
CA THR A 109 12.31 13.86 -9.41
C THR A 109 13.60 13.93 -8.61
N PHE A 110 14.63 13.17 -8.99
CA PHE A 110 15.93 13.24 -8.34
C PHE A 110 16.60 14.58 -8.65
N VAL A 111 16.82 15.38 -7.61
CA VAL A 111 17.47 16.67 -7.70
C VAL A 111 18.60 16.74 -6.69
N ARG A 112 19.80 16.95 -7.18
CA ARG A 112 20.97 17.24 -6.34
C ARG A 112 20.81 18.62 -5.74
N ILE A 113 20.93 18.73 -4.40
CA ILE A 113 20.76 19.99 -3.67
C ILE A 113 22.12 20.58 -3.34
N GLU A 114 23.03 19.78 -2.81
CA GLU A 114 24.37 20.15 -2.41
C GLU A 114 25.36 19.08 -2.79
N ASP A 115 26.56 19.52 -3.16
CA ASP A 115 27.66 18.67 -3.55
C ASP A 115 28.91 19.16 -2.84
N GLU A 116 29.12 18.68 -1.63
CA GLU A 116 30.36 18.89 -0.90
C GLU A 116 31.40 17.83 -1.34
N CYS A 117 31.94 17.99 -2.52
CA CYS A 117 32.96 17.07 -3.00
C CYS A 117 34.37 17.67 -2.84
N SER A 118 35.29 16.89 -2.27
CA SER A 118 36.67 17.09 -2.60
C SER A 118 36.88 16.77 -4.08
N HIS A 119 37.29 17.70 -4.83
CA HIS A 119 37.32 17.93 -6.28
C HIS A 119 37.38 16.77 -7.28
N ASN A 120 37.53 15.51 -6.90
CA ASN A 120 37.79 14.44 -7.86
C ASN A 120 36.89 13.21 -7.81
N ILE A 121 36.02 13.04 -6.82
CA ILE A 121 35.24 11.77 -6.70
C ILE A 121 34.06 11.72 -7.65
N LEU A 122 33.34 12.82 -7.80
CA LEU A 122 32.20 12.86 -8.69
C LEU A 122 32.51 13.25 -10.15
N SER A 123 33.75 13.68 -10.41
CA SER A 123 34.22 13.92 -11.80
C SER A 123 34.46 12.60 -12.56
N ASN A 124 34.68 11.49 -11.86
CA ASN A 124 34.74 10.17 -12.48
C ASN A 124 33.32 9.59 -12.58
N TYR A 125 32.85 9.35 -13.81
CA TYR A 125 31.49 8.86 -14.10
C TYR A 125 31.10 7.60 -13.29
N GLU A 126 32.03 6.65 -13.13
CA GLU A 126 31.74 5.43 -12.37
C GLU A 126 31.57 5.68 -10.87
N GLN A 127 32.38 6.54 -10.29
CA GLN A 127 32.27 6.88 -8.86
C GLN A 127 31.02 7.70 -8.58
N GLY A 128 30.70 8.66 -9.45
CA GLY A 128 29.46 9.42 -9.36
C GLY A 128 28.23 8.53 -9.43
N ARG A 129 28.24 7.53 -10.31
CA ARG A 129 27.16 6.54 -10.41
C ARG A 129 27.02 5.67 -9.16
N LYS A 130 28.13 5.21 -8.57
CA LYS A 130 28.11 4.43 -7.32
C LYS A 130 27.53 5.25 -6.17
N VAL A 131 27.98 6.49 -5.99
CA VAL A 131 27.46 7.39 -4.94
C VAL A 131 25.95 7.62 -5.12
N GLN A 132 25.51 7.84 -6.36
CA GLN A 132 24.08 7.99 -6.65
C GLN A 132 23.29 6.72 -6.36
N GLN A 133 23.82 5.55 -6.70
CA GLN A 133 23.19 4.27 -6.40
C GLN A 133 23.05 4.08 -4.89
N TYR A 134 24.11 4.24 -4.12
CA TYR A 134 24.07 4.13 -2.66
C TYR A 134 23.11 5.15 -2.03
N TRP A 135 23.07 6.37 -2.56
CA TRP A 135 22.11 7.37 -2.10
C TRP A 135 20.67 6.91 -2.34
N THR A 136 20.41 6.38 -3.53
CA THR A 136 19.08 5.86 -3.92
C THR A 136 18.61 4.76 -2.99
N GLU A 137 19.45 3.76 -2.76
CA GLU A 137 19.18 2.64 -1.86
C GLU A 137 18.91 3.12 -0.42
N SER A 138 19.80 3.98 0.11
CA SER A 138 19.64 4.55 1.45
C SER A 138 18.39 5.43 1.58
N ALA A 139 18.01 6.16 0.55
CA ALA A 139 16.81 7.00 0.56
C ALA A 139 15.55 6.16 0.59
N ILE A 140 15.52 5.04 -0.13
CA ILE A 140 14.40 4.09 -0.12
C ILE A 140 14.29 3.44 1.26
N ASP A 141 15.39 2.91 1.83
CA ASP A 141 15.39 2.27 3.14
C ASP A 141 14.93 3.22 4.26
N ASN A 142 15.42 4.46 4.25
CA ASN A 142 14.97 5.47 5.21
C ASN A 142 13.51 5.88 4.99
N SER A 143 13.01 5.82 3.75
CA SER A 143 11.62 6.15 3.46
C SER A 143 10.65 5.16 4.08
N TYR A 144 10.98 3.86 4.13
CA TYR A 144 10.13 2.84 4.76
C TYR A 144 9.79 3.22 6.19
N LYS A 145 10.80 3.51 7.00
CA LYS A 145 10.61 3.89 8.40
C LYS A 145 9.74 5.13 8.53
N TYR A 146 10.00 6.16 7.73
CA TYR A 146 9.22 7.39 7.77
C TYR A 146 7.77 7.17 7.34
N ILE A 147 7.53 6.36 6.30
CA ILE A 147 6.19 6.06 5.81
C ILE A 147 5.41 5.28 6.86
N GLU A 148 6.01 4.22 7.43
CA GLU A 148 5.38 3.41 8.46
C GLU A 148 5.05 4.27 9.70
N GLU A 149 6.00 5.02 10.24
CA GLU A 149 5.78 5.89 11.41
C GLU A 149 4.69 6.96 11.17
N TYR A 150 4.70 7.61 10.01
CA TYR A 150 3.78 8.72 9.74
C TYR A 150 2.36 8.27 9.38
N PHE A 151 2.22 7.19 8.62
CA PHE A 151 0.93 6.76 8.11
C PHE A 151 0.26 5.73 9.02
N ASP A 152 0.99 4.79 9.61
CA ASP A 152 0.44 3.79 10.52
C ASP A 152 0.01 4.43 11.84
N ASP A 153 0.84 5.30 12.43
CA ASP A 153 0.53 5.98 13.69
C ASP A 153 -0.63 6.99 13.56
N SER A 154 -0.87 7.53 12.36
CA SER A 154 -1.90 8.55 12.15
C SER A 154 -3.32 8.02 11.96
N CYS A 155 -3.54 6.70 11.98
CA CYS A 155 -4.81 6.03 11.65
C CYS A 155 -5.37 6.39 10.25
N LYS A 156 -4.61 7.07 9.43
CA LYS A 156 -5.06 7.50 8.09
C LYS A 156 -5.26 6.30 7.17
N VAL A 157 -4.30 5.37 7.18
CA VAL A 157 -4.38 4.15 6.35
C VAL A 157 -5.60 3.32 6.73
N GLU A 158 -5.90 3.20 8.03
CA GLU A 158 -7.09 2.49 8.50
C GLU A 158 -8.38 3.15 8.00
N ALA A 159 -8.48 4.46 8.09
CA ALA A 159 -9.65 5.20 7.62
C ALA A 159 -9.86 5.02 6.11
N TYR A 160 -8.79 5.15 5.31
CA TYR A 160 -8.83 4.89 3.88
C TYR A 160 -9.19 3.44 3.56
N THR A 161 -8.66 2.47 4.29
CA THR A 161 -8.98 1.06 4.09
C THR A 161 -10.47 0.81 4.29
N LYS A 162 -11.05 1.34 5.37
CA LYS A 162 -12.49 1.20 5.65
C LYS A 162 -13.35 1.82 4.54
N GLU A 163 -12.99 3.02 4.10
CA GLU A 163 -13.72 3.72 3.04
C GLU A 163 -13.66 2.98 1.71
N GLN A 164 -12.46 2.65 1.25
CA GLN A 164 -12.25 2.02 -0.06
C GLN A 164 -12.87 0.62 -0.15
N VAL A 165 -12.75 -0.19 0.92
CA VAL A 165 -13.38 -1.51 0.93
C VAL A 165 -14.89 -1.40 1.06
N LYS A 166 -15.40 -0.43 1.84
CA LYS A 166 -16.84 -0.17 1.90
C LYS A 166 -17.40 0.21 0.52
N GLU A 167 -16.77 1.12 -0.20
CA GLU A 167 -17.17 1.51 -1.54
C GLU A 167 -17.17 0.31 -2.51
N LEU A 168 -16.09 -0.51 -2.49
CA LEU A 168 -16.01 -1.72 -3.31
C LEU A 168 -17.20 -2.65 -3.05
N VAL A 169 -17.53 -2.91 -1.79
CA VAL A 169 -18.58 -3.85 -1.41
C VAL A 169 -19.98 -3.28 -1.65
N GLN A 170 -20.18 -1.99 -1.47
CA GLN A 170 -21.46 -1.33 -1.76
C GLN A 170 -21.88 -1.44 -3.22
N THR A 171 -20.97 -1.70 -4.14
CA THR A 171 -21.32 -2.00 -5.54
C THR A 171 -21.92 -3.40 -5.73
N LEU A 172 -21.79 -4.28 -4.75
CA LEU A 172 -22.16 -5.70 -4.80
C LEU A 172 -23.41 -6.03 -3.98
N THR A 173 -23.91 -5.10 -3.17
CA THR A 173 -25.04 -5.29 -2.27
C THR A 173 -25.83 -4.00 -2.06
N ASN A 174 -27.12 -4.14 -1.74
CA ASN A 174 -27.97 -3.03 -1.32
C ASN A 174 -28.04 -2.86 0.22
N LYS A 175 -27.34 -3.71 0.97
CA LYS A 175 -27.32 -3.67 2.43
C LYS A 175 -26.36 -2.60 2.94
N ASN A 176 -26.51 -2.24 4.22
CA ASN A 176 -25.52 -1.43 4.90
C ASN A 176 -24.20 -2.19 5.03
N VAL A 177 -23.06 -1.55 4.76
CA VAL A 177 -21.73 -2.17 4.83
C VAL A 177 -20.94 -1.53 5.96
N VAL A 178 -20.47 -2.34 6.89
CA VAL A 178 -19.58 -1.97 7.98
C VAL A 178 -18.24 -2.66 7.82
N VAL A 179 -17.14 -1.91 7.84
CA VAL A 179 -15.78 -2.45 7.70
C VAL A 179 -15.02 -2.24 9.02
N ASN A 180 -14.50 -3.32 9.57
CA ASN A 180 -13.69 -3.36 10.78
C ASN A 180 -12.26 -3.80 10.45
N ILE A 181 -11.29 -3.26 11.16
CA ILE A 181 -9.88 -3.65 11.08
C ILE A 181 -9.50 -4.27 12.43
N LYS A 182 -8.83 -5.44 12.37
CA LYS A 182 -8.37 -6.20 13.54
C LYS A 182 -6.85 -6.16 13.68
#